data_e68af52994399b5ff72b07891635cc98
#
_entry.id   e68af52994399b5ff72b07891635cc98
#
_cell.length_a   1.000
_cell.length_b   1.000
_cell.length_c   1.000
_cell.angle_alpha   90.00
_cell.angle_beta   90.00
_cell.angle_gamma   90.00
#
_symmetry.space_group_name_H-M   'P 1'
#
loop_
_entity.id
_entity.type
_entity.pdbx_description
1 polymer ?
#
loop_
_entity_poly.entity_id
_entity_poly.type
_entity_poly.pdbx_seq_one_letter_code
_entity_poly.pdbx_strand_id
1 'polypeptide(L)'
;MFGVINYSVSQINMPAVLVANGLGSCLMLAVLLSRHRRVRMVSFDGKLFYLMCLLCLTLCMLETTSFALDGKLFAGAMELAMFLNCLSLALAVALAFLWVCYVDFRLFRDRHRLHKRYSIGGIPAVLIAVLAFCNLFFNIFFGVTSDNNYYRTPLFLLPCLVIYGYMTYGAILSFRSRSQMDQYLFMPAMSFLVPIYVGSVIQLLNYGIALIWASVALGLILLYINLQSEEIFLDPLTNLYNRNYLVHHMDRISRQVTADHSITGILLDVNNFKYINDTYGHIKGDAVLRAMGEILLRATDRNQTVVARYGGDEFLILLHSAQPESLQQIKDSIQRELQAYNASNHTLPPLSISAGIATLVHTDVFSFFQEMDAKMYAEKKAFYLRGEAEEPAVPSKE
;
A
#
# COMPACT_ATOMS: atom_id res chain seq x y z
N MET A 1 -33.48 10.28 28.94
CA MET A 1 -34.61 9.76 28.14
C MET A 1 -34.08 9.49 26.72
N PHE A 2 -33.33 8.41 26.51
CA PHE A 2 -32.90 7.98 25.15
C PHE A 2 -33.94 6.97 24.69
N GLY A 3 -34.90 7.42 23.87
CA GLY A 3 -35.98 6.60 23.36
C GLY A 3 -35.41 5.47 22.46
N VAL A 4 -35.98 4.30 22.59
CA VAL A 4 -35.83 3.19 21.64
C VAL A 4 -36.28 3.74 20.27
N ILE A 5 -35.38 3.83 19.32
CA ILE A 5 -35.70 4.25 17.95
C ILE A 5 -36.26 3.02 17.25
N ASN A 6 -37.58 2.87 17.28
CA ASN A 6 -38.32 1.87 16.52
C ASN A 6 -38.43 2.35 15.07
N TYR A 7 -37.85 1.62 14.16
CA TYR A 7 -37.99 1.86 12.72
C TYR A 7 -39.14 0.98 12.18
N SER A 8 -40.08 1.57 11.44
CA SER A 8 -41.14 0.79 10.80
C SER A 8 -40.66 0.21 9.47
N VAL A 9 -41.13 -1.00 9.15
CA VAL A 9 -40.85 -1.69 7.87
C VAL A 9 -41.19 -0.84 6.64
N SER A 10 -42.17 0.05 6.76
CA SER A 10 -42.58 0.98 5.70
C SER A 10 -41.51 2.00 5.29
N GLN A 11 -40.41 2.14 6.07
CA GLN A 11 -39.31 3.06 5.78
C GLN A 11 -38.14 2.42 5.01
N ILE A 12 -38.13 1.08 4.82
CA ILE A 12 -37.09 0.39 4.12
C ILE A 12 -37.27 0.51 2.61
N ASN A 13 -36.32 1.15 1.95
CA ASN A 13 -36.26 1.23 0.49
C ASN A 13 -35.48 0.02 -0.07
N MET A 14 -36.11 -1.15 -0.16
CA MET A 14 -35.49 -2.40 -0.66
C MET A 14 -34.83 -2.26 -2.03
N PRO A 15 -35.44 -1.58 -3.04
CA PRO A 15 -34.74 -1.32 -4.30
C PRO A 15 -33.43 -0.56 -4.12
N ALA A 16 -33.37 0.46 -3.26
CA ALA A 16 -32.14 1.20 -2.99
C ALA A 16 -31.10 0.33 -2.28
N VAL A 17 -31.50 -0.49 -1.30
CA VAL A 17 -30.64 -1.46 -0.61
C VAL A 17 -30.03 -2.46 -1.60
N LEU A 18 -30.86 -3.05 -2.47
CA LEU A 18 -30.41 -4.01 -3.48
C LEU A 18 -29.42 -3.41 -4.49
N VAL A 19 -29.71 -2.17 -4.95
CA VAL A 19 -28.80 -1.47 -5.90
C VAL A 19 -27.49 -1.13 -5.23
N ALA A 20 -27.50 -0.55 -4.03
CA ALA A 20 -26.28 -0.12 -3.33
C ALA A 20 -25.38 -1.33 -2.98
N ASN A 21 -25.93 -2.34 -2.31
CA ASN A 21 -25.16 -3.52 -1.92
C ASN A 21 -24.83 -4.43 -3.11
N GLY A 22 -25.68 -4.47 -4.15
CA GLY A 22 -25.40 -5.15 -5.41
C GLY A 22 -24.20 -4.52 -6.12
N LEU A 23 -24.16 -3.18 -6.21
CA LEU A 23 -23.00 -2.46 -6.77
C LEU A 23 -21.74 -2.73 -5.93
N GLY A 24 -21.82 -2.62 -4.60
CA GLY A 24 -20.70 -2.93 -3.70
C GLY A 24 -20.18 -4.35 -3.90
N SER A 25 -21.08 -5.33 -4.02
CA SER A 25 -20.74 -6.74 -4.28
C SER A 25 -20.05 -6.93 -5.64
N CYS A 26 -20.56 -6.29 -6.69
CA CYS A 26 -19.95 -6.36 -8.04
C CYS A 26 -18.53 -5.76 -8.03
N LEU A 27 -18.33 -4.62 -7.34
CA LEU A 27 -17.02 -4.00 -7.22
C LEU A 27 -16.03 -4.92 -6.49
N MET A 28 -16.44 -5.52 -5.38
CA MET A 28 -15.58 -6.45 -4.62
C MET A 28 -15.27 -7.72 -5.41
N LEU A 29 -16.24 -8.28 -6.12
CA LEU A 29 -16.01 -9.43 -7.00
C LEU A 29 -15.02 -9.09 -8.12
N ALA A 30 -15.13 -7.92 -8.75
CA ALA A 30 -14.18 -7.47 -9.77
C ALA A 30 -12.74 -7.43 -9.23
N VAL A 31 -12.53 -6.92 -8.01
CA VAL A 31 -11.21 -6.91 -7.35
C VAL A 31 -10.74 -8.33 -7.02
N LEU A 32 -11.61 -9.15 -6.43
CA LEU A 32 -11.27 -10.52 -6.00
C LEU A 32 -10.97 -11.46 -7.17
N LEU A 33 -11.57 -11.24 -8.34
CA LEU A 33 -11.36 -12.02 -9.57
C LEU A 33 -10.25 -11.44 -10.45
N SER A 34 -9.70 -10.28 -10.12
CA SER A 34 -8.68 -9.64 -10.94
C SER A 34 -7.40 -10.49 -11.07
N ARG A 35 -6.74 -10.42 -12.25
CA ARG A 35 -5.50 -11.15 -12.54
C ARG A 35 -4.36 -10.82 -11.58
N HIS A 36 -4.31 -9.60 -11.08
CA HIS A 36 -3.28 -9.11 -10.13
C HIS A 36 -3.38 -9.74 -8.73
N ARG A 37 -4.48 -10.41 -8.40
CA ARG A 37 -4.67 -11.11 -7.13
C ARG A 37 -3.50 -12.03 -6.78
N ARG A 38 -3.03 -12.85 -7.73
CA ARG A 38 -1.99 -13.86 -7.47
C ARG A 38 -0.67 -13.24 -7.03
N VAL A 39 -0.28 -12.14 -7.66
CA VAL A 39 0.97 -11.43 -7.35
C VAL A 39 0.88 -10.76 -5.97
N ARG A 40 -0.23 -10.11 -5.67
CA ARG A 40 -0.41 -9.37 -4.40
C ARG A 40 -0.66 -10.27 -3.19
N MET A 41 -1.25 -11.44 -3.34
CA MET A 41 -1.44 -12.36 -2.22
C MET A 41 -0.13 -12.96 -1.68
N VAL A 42 1.01 -12.72 -2.31
CA VAL A 42 2.33 -13.08 -1.78
C VAL A 42 2.73 -12.12 -0.65
N SER A 43 2.43 -10.83 -0.78
CA SER A 43 2.73 -9.83 0.23
C SER A 43 1.74 -9.85 1.40
N PHE A 44 2.20 -9.44 2.59
CA PHE A 44 1.35 -9.44 3.78
C PHE A 44 0.26 -8.35 3.72
N ASP A 45 0.58 -7.16 3.25
CA ASP A 45 -0.38 -6.08 3.01
C ASP A 45 -1.42 -6.46 1.95
N GLY A 46 -1.00 -7.17 0.89
CA GLY A 46 -1.93 -7.71 -0.09
C GLY A 46 -2.93 -8.69 0.53
N LYS A 47 -2.49 -9.59 1.40
CA LYS A 47 -3.38 -10.52 2.13
C LYS A 47 -4.41 -9.78 2.98
N LEU A 48 -3.97 -8.74 3.73
CA LEU A 48 -4.87 -7.92 4.53
C LEU A 48 -5.90 -7.19 3.65
N PHE A 49 -5.45 -6.62 2.53
CA PHE A 49 -6.32 -5.93 1.58
C PHE A 49 -7.39 -6.87 0.98
N TYR A 50 -7.00 -8.05 0.51
CA TYR A 50 -7.96 -9.02 -0.04
C TYR A 50 -8.91 -9.58 1.01
N LEU A 51 -8.45 -9.74 2.26
CA LEU A 51 -9.33 -10.11 3.37
C LEU A 51 -10.38 -9.01 3.63
N MET A 52 -10.00 -7.74 3.60
CA MET A 52 -10.97 -6.62 3.71
C MET A 52 -11.99 -6.62 2.58
N CYS A 53 -11.56 -6.91 1.34
CA CYS A 53 -12.47 -7.03 0.19
C CYS A 53 -13.47 -8.19 0.37
N LEU A 54 -13.01 -9.34 0.87
CA LEU A 54 -13.87 -10.49 1.16
C LEU A 54 -14.89 -10.18 2.26
N LEU A 55 -14.44 -9.55 3.34
CA LEU A 55 -15.34 -9.13 4.42
C LEU A 55 -16.38 -8.10 3.94
N CYS A 56 -15.97 -7.13 3.12
CA CYS A 56 -16.89 -6.15 2.55
C CYS A 56 -17.96 -6.81 1.67
N LEU A 57 -17.57 -7.77 0.81
CA LEU A 57 -18.50 -8.55 0.00
C LEU A 57 -19.50 -9.30 0.88
N THR A 58 -19.02 -9.98 1.91
CA THR A 58 -19.87 -10.72 2.88
C THR A 58 -20.83 -9.79 3.58
N LEU A 59 -20.37 -8.60 3.99
CA LEU A 59 -21.18 -7.60 4.70
C LEU A 59 -22.26 -7.00 3.79
N CYS A 60 -22.00 -6.76 2.51
CA CYS A 60 -23.03 -6.36 1.54
C CYS A 60 -24.15 -7.42 1.43
N MET A 61 -23.78 -8.70 1.38
CA MET A 61 -24.75 -9.79 1.31
C MET A 61 -25.54 -9.93 2.61
N LEU A 62 -24.88 -9.87 3.76
CA LEU A 62 -25.53 -9.97 5.07
C LEU A 62 -26.51 -8.82 5.32
N GLU A 63 -26.11 -7.58 5.00
CA GLU A 63 -27.00 -6.43 5.15
C GLU A 63 -28.23 -6.54 4.25
N THR A 64 -28.05 -6.93 2.98
CA THR A 64 -29.18 -7.14 2.05
C THR A 64 -30.13 -8.20 2.57
N THR A 65 -29.61 -9.34 3.04
CA THR A 65 -30.41 -10.43 3.58
C THR A 65 -31.13 -10.01 4.86
N SER A 66 -30.45 -9.26 5.75
CA SER A 66 -31.02 -8.77 6.99
C SER A 66 -32.21 -7.82 6.72
N PHE A 67 -32.06 -6.86 5.80
CA PHE A 67 -33.17 -5.98 5.39
C PHE A 67 -34.31 -6.72 4.70
N ALA A 68 -34.02 -7.78 3.94
CA ALA A 68 -35.03 -8.59 3.28
C ALA A 68 -35.85 -9.43 4.27
N LEU A 69 -35.29 -9.77 5.43
CA LEU A 69 -35.93 -10.52 6.50
C LEU A 69 -36.76 -9.62 7.45
N ASP A 70 -36.45 -8.33 7.50
CA ASP A 70 -37.14 -7.40 8.43
C ASP A 70 -38.62 -7.36 8.15
N GLY A 71 -39.46 -7.55 9.21
CA GLY A 71 -40.93 -7.65 9.12
C GLY A 71 -41.46 -8.95 8.49
N LYS A 72 -40.62 -9.96 8.15
CA LYS A 72 -41.10 -11.26 7.66
C LYS A 72 -41.39 -12.22 8.79
N LEU A 73 -42.54 -12.89 8.73
CA LEU A 73 -43.01 -13.83 9.73
C LEU A 73 -43.07 -15.24 9.15
N PHE A 74 -42.05 -16.03 9.45
CA PHE A 74 -41.99 -17.47 9.20
C PHE A 74 -41.21 -18.15 10.34
N ALA A 75 -41.30 -19.49 10.45
CA ALA A 75 -40.64 -20.22 11.52
C ALA A 75 -39.10 -20.01 11.43
N GLY A 76 -38.47 -19.48 12.50
CA GLY A 76 -37.05 -19.19 12.58
C GLY A 76 -36.61 -17.85 11.98
N ALA A 77 -37.55 -16.98 11.52
CA ALA A 77 -37.21 -15.69 10.93
C ALA A 77 -36.46 -14.76 11.89
N MET A 78 -36.96 -14.70 13.15
CA MET A 78 -36.40 -13.83 14.19
C MET A 78 -34.96 -14.29 14.58
N GLU A 79 -34.80 -15.59 14.80
CA GLU A 79 -33.50 -16.18 15.14
C GLU A 79 -32.48 -15.96 14.02
N LEU A 80 -32.92 -16.13 12.77
CA LEU A 80 -32.08 -15.89 11.59
C LEU A 80 -31.70 -14.40 11.49
N ALA A 81 -32.67 -13.49 11.65
CA ALA A 81 -32.42 -12.06 11.63
C ALA A 81 -31.43 -11.63 12.75
N MET A 82 -31.61 -12.15 13.96
CA MET A 82 -30.69 -11.92 15.09
C MET A 82 -29.30 -12.42 14.77
N PHE A 83 -29.16 -13.65 14.29
CA PHE A 83 -27.87 -14.23 13.94
C PHE A 83 -27.13 -13.43 12.85
N LEU A 84 -27.82 -13.07 11.76
CA LEU A 84 -27.21 -12.30 10.66
C LEU A 84 -26.74 -10.91 11.12
N ASN A 85 -27.52 -10.24 11.97
CA ASN A 85 -27.14 -8.93 12.52
C ASN A 85 -25.95 -9.05 13.50
N CYS A 86 -25.89 -10.08 14.35
CA CYS A 86 -24.75 -10.36 15.23
C CYS A 86 -23.48 -10.63 14.42
N LEU A 87 -23.57 -11.47 13.40
CA LEU A 87 -22.48 -11.76 12.50
C LEU A 87 -22.00 -10.50 11.75
N SER A 88 -22.94 -9.69 11.22
CA SER A 88 -22.63 -8.43 10.56
C SER A 88 -21.86 -7.47 11.46
N LEU A 89 -22.30 -7.32 12.72
CA LEU A 89 -21.63 -6.45 13.68
C LEU A 89 -20.22 -6.94 14.00
N ALA A 90 -20.02 -8.25 14.22
CA ALA A 90 -18.71 -8.85 14.49
C ALA A 90 -17.74 -8.65 13.29
N LEU A 91 -18.22 -8.89 12.06
CA LEU A 91 -17.41 -8.72 10.85
C LEU A 91 -17.10 -7.23 10.56
N ALA A 92 -18.03 -6.32 10.87
CA ALA A 92 -17.81 -4.86 10.72
C ALA A 92 -16.66 -4.38 11.61
N VAL A 93 -16.62 -4.79 12.87
CA VAL A 93 -15.53 -4.46 13.79
C VAL A 93 -14.22 -5.09 13.35
N ALA A 94 -14.25 -6.34 12.87
CA ALA A 94 -13.08 -7.02 12.33
C ALA A 94 -12.50 -6.28 11.11
N LEU A 95 -13.34 -5.80 10.19
CA LEU A 95 -12.92 -5.02 9.03
C LEU A 95 -12.24 -3.71 9.45
N ALA A 96 -12.83 -2.98 10.41
CA ALA A 96 -12.24 -1.75 10.93
C ALA A 96 -10.89 -1.97 11.62
N PHE A 97 -10.73 -3.07 12.35
CA PHE A 97 -9.47 -3.47 12.94
C PHE A 97 -8.42 -3.85 11.88
N LEU A 98 -8.80 -4.60 10.86
CA LEU A 98 -7.91 -4.96 9.74
C LEU A 98 -7.43 -3.73 8.97
N TRP A 99 -8.28 -2.72 8.81
CA TRP A 99 -7.89 -1.44 8.22
C TRP A 99 -6.71 -0.81 8.96
N VAL A 100 -6.77 -0.71 10.28
CA VAL A 100 -5.66 -0.14 11.07
C VAL A 100 -4.40 -0.98 10.96
N CYS A 101 -4.52 -2.31 11.01
CA CYS A 101 -3.39 -3.22 10.80
C CYS A 101 -2.77 -3.04 9.41
N TYR A 102 -3.60 -2.87 8.39
CA TYR A 102 -3.15 -2.60 7.02
C TYR A 102 -2.39 -1.28 6.94
N VAL A 103 -2.93 -0.20 7.50
CA VAL A 103 -2.30 1.12 7.50
C VAL A 103 -0.96 1.09 8.24
N ASP A 104 -0.91 0.55 9.46
CA ASP A 104 0.34 0.49 10.25
C ASP A 104 1.41 -0.34 9.52
N PHE A 105 1.04 -1.49 8.96
CA PHE A 105 1.98 -2.31 8.22
C PHE A 105 2.49 -1.62 6.94
N ARG A 106 1.63 -0.90 6.22
CA ARG A 106 2.02 -0.12 5.04
C ARG A 106 3.01 0.99 5.39
N LEU A 107 2.85 1.60 6.57
CA LEU A 107 3.71 2.68 7.04
C LEU A 107 5.10 2.20 7.49
N PHE A 108 5.12 1.14 8.30
CA PHE A 108 6.35 0.76 9.01
C PHE A 108 7.00 -0.53 8.49
N ARG A 109 6.29 -1.32 7.66
CA ARG A 109 6.78 -2.59 7.07
C ARG A 109 7.34 -3.59 8.10
N ASP A 110 6.97 -3.47 9.37
CA ASP A 110 7.45 -4.27 10.50
C ASP A 110 6.34 -5.14 11.07
N ARG A 111 6.46 -6.48 10.89
CA ARG A 111 5.52 -7.46 11.42
C ARG A 111 5.63 -7.63 12.94
N HIS A 112 6.83 -7.49 13.49
CA HIS A 112 7.03 -7.66 14.95
C HIS A 112 6.33 -6.50 15.69
N ARG A 113 6.54 -5.27 15.22
CA ARG A 113 5.82 -4.08 15.69
C ARG A 113 4.31 -4.26 15.60
N LEU A 114 3.81 -4.74 14.46
CA LEU A 114 2.40 -4.98 14.24
C LEU A 114 1.84 -5.96 15.28
N HIS A 115 2.50 -7.11 15.45
CA HIS A 115 2.07 -8.13 16.42
C HIS A 115 2.08 -7.58 17.86
N LYS A 116 3.16 -6.94 18.29
CA LYS A 116 3.28 -6.38 19.65
C LYS A 116 2.21 -5.33 19.95
N ARG A 117 1.90 -4.45 18.98
CA ARG A 117 0.98 -3.32 19.17
C ARG A 117 -0.48 -3.77 19.12
N TYR A 118 -0.82 -4.62 18.17
CA TYR A 118 -2.22 -5.00 17.89
C TYR A 118 -2.66 -6.27 18.61
N SER A 119 -1.78 -7.00 19.29
CA SER A 119 -2.20 -7.97 20.31
C SER A 119 -3.00 -7.32 21.46
N ILE A 120 -2.62 -6.10 21.86
CA ILE A 120 -3.38 -5.31 22.84
C ILE A 120 -4.43 -4.45 22.15
N GLY A 121 -4.07 -3.75 21.07
CA GLY A 121 -4.98 -2.89 20.30
C GLY A 121 -6.18 -3.62 19.68
N GLY A 122 -6.13 -4.93 19.52
CA GLY A 122 -7.24 -5.77 19.06
C GLY A 122 -8.25 -6.16 20.15
N ILE A 123 -7.94 -5.96 21.43
CA ILE A 123 -8.83 -6.35 22.54
C ILE A 123 -10.24 -5.73 22.41
N PRO A 124 -10.42 -4.42 22.11
CA PRO A 124 -11.75 -3.86 21.91
C PRO A 124 -12.52 -4.54 20.77
N ALA A 125 -11.85 -4.89 19.66
CA ALA A 125 -12.51 -5.57 18.55
C ALA A 125 -13.00 -6.96 18.94
N VAL A 126 -12.16 -7.74 19.63
CA VAL A 126 -12.52 -9.08 20.14
C VAL A 126 -13.66 -8.97 21.15
N LEU A 127 -13.61 -8.02 22.07
CA LEU A 127 -14.64 -7.81 23.08
C LEU A 127 -16.00 -7.49 22.43
N ILE A 128 -16.03 -6.56 21.45
CA ILE A 128 -17.28 -6.25 20.75
C ILE A 128 -17.77 -7.44 19.93
N ALA A 129 -16.90 -8.21 19.29
CA ALA A 129 -17.29 -9.40 18.55
C ALA A 129 -17.91 -10.47 19.49
N VAL A 130 -17.33 -10.70 20.66
CA VAL A 130 -17.89 -11.61 21.67
C VAL A 130 -19.25 -11.11 22.17
N LEU A 131 -19.35 -9.81 22.52
CA LEU A 131 -20.60 -9.21 22.96
C LEU A 131 -21.67 -9.20 21.85
N ALA A 132 -21.28 -9.12 20.58
CA ALA A 132 -22.19 -9.25 19.44
C ALA A 132 -22.81 -10.67 19.38
N PHE A 133 -22.09 -11.73 19.72
CA PHE A 133 -22.67 -13.07 19.83
C PHE A 133 -23.46 -13.25 21.13
N CYS A 134 -23.05 -12.64 22.24
CA CYS A 134 -23.87 -12.62 23.46
C CYS A 134 -25.21 -11.88 23.23
N ASN A 135 -25.28 -11.00 22.27
CA ASN A 135 -26.52 -10.30 21.91
C ASN A 135 -27.65 -11.23 21.44
N LEU A 136 -27.33 -12.45 20.96
CA LEU A 136 -28.31 -13.49 20.65
C LEU A 136 -29.20 -13.85 21.85
N PHE A 137 -28.70 -13.68 23.09
CA PHE A 137 -29.37 -14.07 24.30
C PHE A 137 -29.89 -12.88 25.14
N PHE A 138 -29.19 -11.70 25.02
CA PHE A 138 -29.37 -10.62 25.97
C PHE A 138 -29.83 -9.29 25.36
N ASN A 139 -29.99 -9.21 24.04
CA ASN A 139 -30.36 -7.96 23.31
C ASN A 139 -29.53 -6.72 23.74
N ILE A 140 -28.22 -6.89 23.89
CA ILE A 140 -27.30 -5.88 24.41
C ILE A 140 -27.26 -4.63 23.51
N PHE A 141 -27.03 -4.83 22.21
CA PHE A 141 -26.84 -3.77 21.23
C PHE A 141 -28.09 -3.49 20.40
N PHE A 142 -28.82 -4.54 20.09
CA PHE A 142 -30.04 -4.48 19.29
C PHE A 142 -30.93 -5.69 19.63
N GLY A 143 -32.18 -5.62 19.24
CA GLY A 143 -33.12 -6.73 19.34
C GLY A 143 -34.09 -6.75 18.15
N VAL A 144 -34.96 -7.73 18.18
CA VAL A 144 -36.04 -7.91 17.20
C VAL A 144 -37.35 -8.00 17.94
N THR A 145 -38.37 -7.29 17.47
CA THR A 145 -39.71 -7.36 18.06
C THR A 145 -40.46 -8.64 17.68
N SER A 146 -41.64 -8.91 18.31
CA SER A 146 -42.51 -10.02 17.93
C SER A 146 -42.91 -10.02 16.44
N ASP A 147 -42.95 -8.85 15.82
CA ASP A 147 -43.29 -8.67 14.41
C ASP A 147 -42.07 -8.72 13.52
N ASN A 148 -40.93 -9.23 14.03
CA ASN A 148 -39.61 -9.31 13.35
C ASN A 148 -39.07 -7.96 12.84
N ASN A 149 -39.34 -6.87 13.58
CA ASN A 149 -38.79 -5.56 13.29
C ASN A 149 -37.52 -5.32 14.11
N TYR A 150 -36.44 -4.90 13.44
CA TYR A 150 -35.16 -4.57 14.07
C TYR A 150 -35.27 -3.26 14.88
N TYR A 151 -34.68 -3.23 16.06
CA TYR A 151 -34.47 -2.01 16.84
C TYR A 151 -33.10 -1.96 17.50
N ARG A 152 -32.59 -0.76 17.76
CA ARG A 152 -31.31 -0.52 18.42
C ARG A 152 -31.51 -0.12 19.87
N THR A 153 -30.65 -0.65 20.75
CA THR A 153 -30.52 -0.19 22.13
C THR A 153 -29.57 1.00 22.21
N PRO A 154 -29.55 1.79 23.29
CA PRO A 154 -28.58 2.86 23.49
C PRO A 154 -27.11 2.36 23.45
N LEU A 155 -26.85 1.10 23.88
CA LEU A 155 -25.53 0.49 23.87
C LEU A 155 -24.98 0.21 22.46
N PHE A 156 -25.81 0.31 21.41
CA PHE A 156 -25.37 0.22 20.01
C PHE A 156 -24.32 1.29 19.64
N LEU A 157 -24.26 2.39 20.39
CA LEU A 157 -23.22 3.40 20.21
C LEU A 157 -21.82 2.88 20.54
N LEU A 158 -21.68 1.87 21.40
CA LEU A 158 -20.37 1.34 21.80
C LEU A 158 -19.62 0.67 20.64
N PRO A 159 -20.17 -0.28 19.88
CA PRO A 159 -19.51 -0.81 18.69
C PRO A 159 -19.26 0.27 17.63
N CYS A 160 -20.16 1.26 17.47
CA CYS A 160 -19.92 2.39 16.56
C CYS A 160 -18.68 3.20 16.98
N LEU A 161 -18.51 3.52 18.26
CA LEU A 161 -17.33 4.21 18.79
C LEU A 161 -16.04 3.42 18.53
N VAL A 162 -16.07 2.10 18.70
CA VAL A 162 -14.89 1.25 18.44
C VAL A 162 -14.56 1.24 16.94
N ILE A 163 -15.54 1.06 16.05
CA ILE A 163 -15.37 1.04 14.60
C ILE A 163 -14.76 2.38 14.12
N TYR A 164 -15.44 3.50 14.45
CA TYR A 164 -14.95 4.82 14.02
C TYR A 164 -13.67 5.23 14.74
N GLY A 165 -13.43 4.74 15.95
CA GLY A 165 -12.17 4.88 16.67
C GLY A 165 -11.00 4.27 15.91
N TYR A 166 -11.14 3.04 15.42
CA TYR A 166 -10.12 2.40 14.57
C TYR A 166 -9.95 3.18 13.25
N MET A 167 -11.04 3.55 12.57
CA MET A 167 -10.95 4.31 11.31
C MET A 167 -10.20 5.63 11.50
N THR A 168 -10.57 6.41 12.50
CA THR A 168 -9.94 7.70 12.84
C THR A 168 -8.49 7.52 13.28
N TYR A 169 -8.19 6.47 14.07
CA TYR A 169 -6.83 6.18 14.48
C TYR A 169 -5.92 5.88 13.28
N GLY A 170 -6.39 5.08 12.30
CA GLY A 170 -5.67 4.86 11.05
C GLY A 170 -5.41 6.16 10.26
N ALA A 171 -6.41 7.07 10.24
CA ALA A 171 -6.27 8.41 9.64
C ALA A 171 -5.19 9.25 10.35
N ILE A 172 -5.24 9.32 11.68
CA ILE A 172 -4.26 10.07 12.49
C ILE A 172 -2.86 9.50 12.29
N LEU A 173 -2.72 8.17 12.25
CA LEU A 173 -1.44 7.50 12.02
C LEU A 173 -0.86 7.88 10.66
N SER A 174 -1.68 7.83 9.60
CA SER A 174 -1.30 8.26 8.25
C SER A 174 -0.91 9.73 8.21
N PHE A 175 -1.71 10.60 8.83
CA PHE A 175 -1.45 12.04 8.85
C PHE A 175 -0.18 12.40 9.61
N ARG A 176 0.08 11.75 10.76
CA ARG A 176 1.28 11.99 11.57
C ARG A 176 2.57 11.54 10.87
N SER A 177 2.47 10.53 10.04
CA SER A 177 3.61 9.99 9.28
C SER A 177 3.78 10.62 7.89
N ARG A 178 2.98 11.63 7.53
CA ARG A 178 2.94 12.24 6.18
C ARG A 178 4.25 12.85 5.72
N SER A 179 5.07 13.39 6.64
CA SER A 179 6.37 14.01 6.33
C SER A 179 7.45 12.98 6.00
N GLN A 180 7.26 11.73 6.43
CA GLN A 180 8.17 10.60 6.18
C GLN A 180 7.68 9.70 5.03
N MET A 181 6.54 10.04 4.41
CA MET A 181 5.90 9.24 3.38
C MET A 181 5.89 9.96 2.05
N ASP A 182 6.08 9.20 0.97
CA ASP A 182 5.69 9.65 -0.36
C ASP A 182 4.18 9.93 -0.40
N GLN A 183 3.78 10.98 -1.11
CA GLN A 183 2.36 11.34 -1.31
C GLN A 183 1.52 10.15 -1.81
N TYR A 184 2.13 9.23 -2.54
CA TYR A 184 1.51 8.00 -3.05
C TYR A 184 1.04 7.02 -1.98
N LEU A 185 1.54 7.13 -0.74
CA LEU A 185 1.08 6.30 0.39
C LEU A 185 0.05 7.01 1.26
N PHE A 186 0.14 8.34 1.38
CA PHE A 186 -0.78 9.13 2.22
C PHE A 186 -2.16 9.32 1.57
N MET A 187 -2.21 9.73 0.30
CA MET A 187 -3.47 9.99 -0.41
C MET A 187 -4.40 8.77 -0.47
N PRO A 188 -3.91 7.53 -0.73
CA PRO A 188 -4.76 6.35 -0.74
C PRO A 188 -5.47 6.07 0.59
N ALA A 189 -4.78 6.27 1.70
CA ALA A 189 -5.37 6.06 3.02
C ALA A 189 -6.49 7.06 3.32
N MET A 190 -6.34 8.32 2.90
CA MET A 190 -7.38 9.34 3.05
C MET A 190 -8.56 9.11 2.10
N SER A 191 -8.29 8.77 0.83
CA SER A 191 -9.33 8.50 -0.17
C SER A 191 -10.23 7.31 0.20
N PHE A 192 -9.70 6.32 0.93
CA PHE A 192 -10.50 5.22 1.47
C PHE A 192 -11.55 5.69 2.48
N LEU A 193 -11.19 6.61 3.37
CA LEU A 193 -12.05 7.02 4.49
C LEU A 193 -13.18 7.98 4.08
N VAL A 194 -12.94 8.85 3.11
CA VAL A 194 -13.90 9.88 2.69
C VAL A 194 -15.26 9.28 2.28
N PRO A 195 -15.35 8.29 1.37
CA PRO A 195 -16.64 7.68 1.03
C PRO A 195 -17.35 7.06 2.24
N ILE A 196 -16.59 6.43 3.16
CA ILE A 196 -17.15 5.76 4.34
C ILE A 196 -17.83 6.76 5.28
N TYR A 197 -17.15 7.87 5.60
CA TYR A 197 -17.74 8.89 6.47
C TYR A 197 -18.94 9.56 5.81
N VAL A 198 -18.87 9.89 4.51
CA VAL A 198 -20.00 10.47 3.77
C VAL A 198 -21.18 9.50 3.72
N GLY A 199 -20.97 8.24 3.36
CA GLY A 199 -22.03 7.23 3.31
C GLY A 199 -22.65 6.97 4.67
N SER A 200 -21.84 6.96 5.75
CA SER A 200 -22.31 6.80 7.12
C SER A 200 -23.20 7.95 7.57
N VAL A 201 -22.84 9.20 7.25
CA VAL A 201 -23.66 10.38 7.59
C VAL A 201 -24.97 10.35 6.82
N ILE A 202 -24.94 10.03 5.52
CA ILE A 202 -26.17 9.94 4.71
C ILE A 202 -27.09 8.83 5.24
N GLN A 203 -26.55 7.67 5.57
CA GLN A 203 -27.34 6.55 6.13
C GLN A 203 -27.89 6.87 7.53
N LEU A 204 -27.16 7.67 8.33
CA LEU A 204 -27.64 8.12 9.64
C LEU A 204 -28.84 9.07 9.52
N LEU A 205 -28.80 9.97 8.51
CA LEU A 205 -29.85 10.96 8.26
C LEU A 205 -31.08 10.38 7.54
N ASN A 206 -30.90 9.27 6.79
CA ASN A 206 -31.93 8.67 5.96
C ASN A 206 -32.09 7.18 6.29
N TYR A 207 -33.01 6.86 7.16
CA TYR A 207 -33.29 5.47 7.49
C TYR A 207 -33.84 4.68 6.29
N GLY A 208 -33.49 3.40 6.19
CA GLY A 208 -33.93 2.52 5.11
C GLY A 208 -33.07 2.56 3.84
N ILE A 209 -31.96 3.29 3.87
CA ILE A 209 -30.96 3.30 2.80
C ILE A 209 -29.70 2.58 3.30
N ALA A 210 -29.18 1.62 2.54
CA ALA A 210 -27.94 0.89 2.85
C ALA A 210 -26.77 1.48 2.05
N LEU A 211 -26.00 2.39 2.62
CA LEU A 211 -24.89 3.05 1.92
C LEU A 211 -23.51 2.73 2.50
N ILE A 212 -23.43 2.24 3.75
CA ILE A 212 -22.15 2.04 4.43
C ILE A 212 -21.27 1.07 3.65
N TRP A 213 -21.76 -0.12 3.31
CA TRP A 213 -20.93 -1.14 2.66
C TRP A 213 -20.63 -0.80 1.20
N ALA A 214 -21.54 -0.16 0.49
CA ALA A 214 -21.25 0.40 -0.84
C ALA A 214 -20.17 1.47 -0.78
N SER A 215 -20.16 2.31 0.26
CA SER A 215 -19.12 3.31 0.49
C SER A 215 -17.78 2.69 0.86
N VAL A 216 -17.78 1.63 1.68
CA VAL A 216 -16.58 0.83 1.98
C VAL A 216 -16.03 0.19 0.71
N ALA A 217 -16.90 -0.38 -0.13
CA ALA A 217 -16.50 -0.96 -1.41
C ALA A 217 -15.88 0.08 -2.34
N LEU A 218 -16.46 1.29 -2.42
CA LEU A 218 -15.90 2.42 -3.16
C LEU A 218 -14.53 2.82 -2.61
N GLY A 219 -14.39 2.92 -1.30
CA GLY A 219 -13.11 3.20 -0.65
C GLY A 219 -12.04 2.14 -0.97
N LEU A 220 -12.41 0.85 -0.92
CA LEU A 220 -11.50 -0.26 -1.28
C LEU A 220 -11.11 -0.25 -2.76
N ILE A 221 -12.02 0.15 -3.67
CA ILE A 221 -11.68 0.34 -5.10
C ILE A 221 -10.69 1.50 -5.27
N LEU A 222 -10.90 2.63 -4.62
CA LEU A 222 -9.96 3.75 -4.66
C LEU A 222 -8.59 3.34 -4.13
N LEU A 223 -8.56 2.59 -3.04
CA LEU A 223 -7.33 2.01 -2.52
C LEU A 223 -6.67 1.03 -3.51
N TYR A 224 -7.46 0.18 -4.17
CA TYR A 224 -6.98 -0.75 -5.18
C TYR A 224 -6.36 -0.04 -6.39
N ILE A 225 -6.99 1.00 -6.91
CA ILE A 225 -6.46 1.80 -8.03
C ILE A 225 -5.10 2.42 -7.64
N ASN A 226 -5.01 2.98 -6.44
CA ASN A 226 -3.73 3.54 -5.96
C ASN A 226 -2.65 2.46 -5.78
N LEU A 227 -3.02 1.27 -5.29
CA LEU A 227 -2.09 0.14 -5.20
C LEU A 227 -1.61 -0.34 -6.58
N GLN A 228 -2.44 -0.28 -7.60
CA GLN A 228 -2.06 -0.57 -8.99
C GLN A 228 -1.06 0.48 -9.51
N SER A 229 -1.28 1.74 -9.20
CA SER A 229 -0.39 2.83 -9.61
C SER A 229 1.02 2.69 -9.00
N GLU A 230 1.14 2.17 -7.78
CA GLU A 230 2.44 1.90 -7.15
C GLU A 230 3.25 0.83 -7.91
N GLU A 231 2.62 -0.22 -8.43
CA GLU A 231 3.32 -1.26 -9.22
C GLU A 231 3.86 -0.70 -10.55
N ILE A 232 3.22 0.35 -11.09
CA ILE A 232 3.70 1.03 -12.31
C ILE A 232 5.02 1.79 -12.03
N PHE A 233 5.32 2.12 -10.78
CA PHE A 233 6.50 2.90 -10.37
C PHE A 233 7.69 2.09 -9.88
N LEU A 234 7.54 0.76 -9.73
CA LEU A 234 8.65 -0.11 -9.35
C LEU A 234 9.17 -0.91 -10.55
N ASP A 235 10.47 -1.14 -10.57
CA ASP A 235 11.11 -2.08 -11.48
C ASP A 235 10.90 -3.52 -10.95
N PRO A 236 10.31 -4.43 -11.73
CA PRO A 236 9.93 -5.77 -11.27
C PRO A 236 11.14 -6.67 -10.98
N LEU A 237 12.33 -6.34 -11.51
CA LEU A 237 13.55 -7.13 -11.31
C LEU A 237 14.27 -6.75 -10.03
N THR A 238 14.46 -5.45 -9.80
CA THR A 238 15.29 -4.92 -8.72
C THR A 238 14.48 -4.41 -7.53
N ASN A 239 13.17 -4.23 -7.70
CA ASN A 239 12.25 -3.63 -6.71
C ASN A 239 12.64 -2.20 -6.29
N LEU A 240 13.45 -1.53 -7.11
CA LEU A 240 13.72 -0.10 -7.03
C LEU A 240 12.63 0.69 -7.75
N TYR A 241 12.61 2.00 -7.57
CA TYR A 241 11.79 2.84 -8.44
C TYR A 241 12.26 2.70 -9.91
N ASN A 242 11.32 2.81 -10.83
CA ASN A 242 11.62 2.79 -12.27
C ASN A 242 11.69 4.21 -12.86
N ARG A 243 11.99 4.29 -14.16
CA ARG A 243 12.09 5.57 -14.89
C ARG A 243 10.79 6.38 -14.84
N ASN A 244 9.61 5.74 -14.85
CA ASN A 244 8.33 6.47 -14.79
C ASN A 244 8.18 7.22 -13.46
N TYR A 245 8.54 6.57 -12.34
CA TYR A 245 8.57 7.25 -11.04
C TYR A 245 9.48 8.48 -11.06
N LEU A 246 10.68 8.35 -11.62
CA LEU A 246 11.65 9.44 -11.70
C LEU A 246 11.10 10.64 -12.45
N VAL A 247 10.45 10.43 -13.61
CA VAL A 247 9.84 11.53 -14.39
C VAL A 247 8.82 12.29 -13.54
N HIS A 248 7.90 11.58 -12.90
CA HIS A 248 6.90 12.20 -12.03
C HIS A 248 7.49 12.87 -10.79
N HIS A 249 8.51 12.25 -10.20
CA HIS A 249 9.20 12.78 -9.03
C HIS A 249 9.95 14.07 -9.37
N MET A 250 10.71 14.05 -10.47
CA MET A 250 11.47 15.22 -10.94
C MET A 250 10.58 16.41 -11.31
N ASP A 251 9.44 16.19 -11.98
CA ASP A 251 8.48 17.27 -12.27
C ASP A 251 7.98 17.97 -11.00
N ARG A 252 7.83 17.24 -9.92
CA ARG A 252 7.41 17.77 -8.62
C ARG A 252 8.53 18.52 -7.89
N ILE A 253 9.70 17.88 -7.75
CA ILE A 253 10.78 18.41 -6.92
C ILE A 253 11.53 19.57 -7.61
N SER A 254 11.65 19.56 -8.95
CA SER A 254 12.29 20.63 -9.69
C SER A 254 11.62 21.99 -9.46
N ARG A 255 10.31 22.01 -9.23
CA ARG A 255 9.55 23.24 -8.89
C ARG A 255 9.83 23.76 -7.47
N GLN A 256 10.47 22.96 -6.61
CA GLN A 256 10.79 23.29 -5.22
C GLN A 256 12.28 23.62 -5.03
N VAL A 257 13.09 23.50 -6.09
CA VAL A 257 14.52 23.84 -6.07
C VAL A 257 14.69 25.33 -5.83
N THR A 258 15.48 25.65 -4.80
CA THR A 258 15.91 27.02 -4.45
C THR A 258 17.42 26.99 -4.22
N ALA A 259 18.04 28.17 -4.01
CA ALA A 259 19.46 28.26 -3.72
C ALA A 259 19.86 27.44 -2.48
N ASP A 260 18.94 27.31 -1.50
CA ASP A 260 19.17 26.57 -0.24
C ASP A 260 18.70 25.11 -0.32
N HIS A 261 17.93 24.73 -1.33
CA HIS A 261 17.37 23.38 -1.52
C HIS A 261 17.68 22.88 -2.93
N SER A 262 18.94 22.47 -3.12
CA SER A 262 19.39 21.84 -4.37
C SER A 262 19.22 20.32 -4.34
N ILE A 263 19.15 19.71 -5.52
CA ILE A 263 19.02 18.26 -5.69
C ILE A 263 20.30 17.78 -6.36
N THR A 264 20.96 16.79 -5.76
CA THR A 264 22.09 16.13 -6.39
C THR A 264 21.66 14.77 -6.95
N GLY A 265 22.03 14.50 -8.20
CA GLY A 265 21.85 13.22 -8.87
C GLY A 265 23.15 12.48 -9.06
N ILE A 266 23.12 11.16 -8.92
CA ILE A 266 24.21 10.24 -9.26
C ILE A 266 23.65 9.24 -10.25
N LEU A 267 24.03 9.35 -11.52
CA LEU A 267 23.73 8.35 -12.54
C LEU A 267 24.84 7.31 -12.55
N LEU A 268 24.47 6.04 -12.47
CA LEU A 268 25.35 4.89 -12.33
C LEU A 268 25.10 3.92 -13.47
N ASP A 269 26.16 3.31 -14.01
CA ASP A 269 26.10 2.28 -15.04
C ASP A 269 26.98 1.08 -14.60
N VAL A 270 26.47 -0.14 -14.77
CA VAL A 270 27.22 -1.36 -14.44
C VAL A 270 28.23 -1.68 -15.56
N ASN A 271 29.51 -1.59 -15.24
CA ASN A 271 30.56 -1.85 -16.22
C ASN A 271 30.52 -3.30 -16.73
N ASN A 272 30.81 -3.48 -18.00
CA ASN A 272 30.87 -4.79 -18.67
C ASN A 272 29.53 -5.60 -18.59
N PHE A 273 28.39 -4.97 -18.37
CA PHE A 273 27.11 -5.68 -18.19
C PHE A 273 26.72 -6.50 -19.43
N LYS A 274 26.97 -5.98 -20.64
CA LYS A 274 26.79 -6.73 -21.88
C LYS A 274 27.64 -8.00 -21.91
N TYR A 275 28.91 -7.89 -21.55
CA TYR A 275 29.79 -9.04 -21.46
C TYR A 275 29.31 -10.08 -20.45
N ILE A 276 28.82 -9.63 -19.30
CA ILE A 276 28.22 -10.53 -18.30
C ILE A 276 27.03 -11.31 -18.90
N ASN A 277 26.14 -10.64 -19.64
CA ASN A 277 25.04 -11.31 -20.31
C ASN A 277 25.47 -12.28 -21.39
N ASP A 278 26.42 -11.87 -22.22
CA ASP A 278 26.88 -12.66 -23.36
C ASP A 278 27.68 -13.91 -22.91
N THR A 279 28.43 -13.81 -21.80
CA THR A 279 29.28 -14.89 -21.27
C THR A 279 28.54 -15.81 -20.30
N TYR A 280 27.76 -15.25 -19.38
CA TYR A 280 27.10 -15.99 -18.26
C TYR A 280 25.61 -16.19 -18.45
N GLY A 281 25.04 -15.58 -19.49
CA GLY A 281 23.61 -15.64 -19.80
C GLY A 281 22.76 -14.63 -19.01
N HIS A 282 21.59 -14.29 -19.54
CA HIS A 282 20.68 -13.29 -18.99
C HIS A 282 20.21 -13.57 -17.55
N ILE A 283 20.12 -14.85 -17.15
CA ILE A 283 19.73 -15.20 -15.76
C ILE A 283 20.79 -14.69 -14.76
N LYS A 284 22.05 -14.78 -15.12
CA LYS A 284 23.15 -14.25 -14.28
C LYS A 284 23.21 -12.72 -14.34
N GLY A 285 22.97 -12.11 -15.50
CA GLY A 285 22.79 -10.67 -15.63
C GLY A 285 21.67 -10.12 -14.76
N ASP A 286 20.53 -10.80 -14.73
CA ASP A 286 19.41 -10.47 -13.83
C ASP A 286 19.80 -10.55 -12.34
N ALA A 287 20.61 -11.56 -11.96
CA ALA A 287 21.11 -11.68 -10.60
C ALA A 287 22.06 -10.53 -10.23
N VAL A 288 22.92 -10.09 -11.17
CA VAL A 288 23.78 -8.91 -11.03
C VAL A 288 22.95 -7.64 -10.80
N LEU A 289 21.92 -7.42 -11.60
CA LEU A 289 21.06 -6.24 -11.45
C LEU A 289 20.30 -6.23 -10.11
N ARG A 290 19.83 -7.40 -9.62
CA ARG A 290 19.23 -7.51 -8.27
C ARG A 290 20.26 -7.18 -7.19
N ALA A 291 21.46 -7.75 -7.28
CA ALA A 291 22.52 -7.47 -6.32
C ALA A 291 22.90 -5.98 -6.31
N MET A 292 22.99 -5.34 -7.49
CA MET A 292 23.23 -3.91 -7.58
C MET A 292 22.13 -3.09 -6.89
N GLY A 293 20.86 -3.43 -7.12
CA GLY A 293 19.74 -2.80 -6.44
C GLY A 293 19.82 -2.91 -4.91
N GLU A 294 20.16 -4.09 -4.38
CA GLU A 294 20.35 -4.31 -2.95
C GLU A 294 21.53 -3.52 -2.38
N ILE A 295 22.66 -3.45 -3.11
CA ILE A 295 23.84 -2.67 -2.74
C ILE A 295 23.46 -1.19 -2.61
N LEU A 296 22.77 -0.63 -3.60
CA LEU A 296 22.35 0.77 -3.57
C LEU A 296 21.38 1.08 -2.42
N LEU A 297 20.46 0.16 -2.13
CA LEU A 297 19.52 0.33 -1.00
C LEU A 297 20.22 0.25 0.37
N ARG A 298 21.30 -0.54 0.52
CA ARG A 298 22.09 -0.58 1.76
C ARG A 298 22.99 0.63 1.90
N ALA A 299 23.51 1.14 0.79
CA ALA A 299 24.43 2.27 0.76
C ALA A 299 23.76 3.63 1.01
N THR A 300 22.40 3.70 0.92
CA THR A 300 21.66 4.95 0.96
C THR A 300 20.62 4.98 2.08
N ASP A 301 20.34 6.18 2.61
CA ASP A 301 19.20 6.39 3.54
C ASP A 301 17.92 6.66 2.75
N ARG A 302 16.94 5.77 2.88
CA ARG A 302 15.63 5.87 2.20
C ARG A 302 14.83 7.14 2.55
N ASN A 303 15.14 7.80 3.65
CA ASN A 303 14.44 9.02 4.04
C ASN A 303 14.97 10.26 3.33
N GLN A 304 16.20 10.19 2.81
CA GLN A 304 16.88 11.32 2.18
C GLN A 304 17.19 11.09 0.71
N THR A 305 17.03 9.87 0.22
CA THR A 305 17.38 9.49 -1.16
C THR A 305 16.28 8.75 -1.87
N VAL A 306 16.19 8.98 -3.18
CA VAL A 306 15.41 8.17 -4.11
C VAL A 306 16.37 7.34 -4.94
N VAL A 307 16.22 6.02 -4.93
CA VAL A 307 17.02 5.09 -5.70
C VAL A 307 16.14 4.44 -6.77
N ALA A 308 16.56 4.51 -8.02
CA ALA A 308 15.79 4.01 -9.14
C ALA A 308 16.67 3.27 -10.15
N ARG A 309 16.07 2.31 -10.87
CA ARG A 309 16.63 1.75 -12.10
C ARG A 309 16.15 2.60 -13.28
N TYR A 310 17.07 3.31 -13.91
CA TYR A 310 16.77 4.27 -14.96
C TYR A 310 16.62 3.62 -16.35
N GLY A 311 17.42 2.62 -16.64
CA GLY A 311 17.43 1.86 -17.89
C GLY A 311 18.00 0.46 -17.68
N GLY A 312 18.36 -0.27 -18.71
CA GLY A 312 18.87 -1.64 -18.67
C GLY A 312 19.81 -1.95 -17.49
N ASP A 313 21.00 -1.39 -17.51
CA ASP A 313 22.08 -1.50 -16.52
C ASP A 313 22.36 -0.17 -15.79
N GLU A 314 21.53 0.84 -16.03
CA GLU A 314 21.65 2.17 -15.47
C GLU A 314 20.77 2.35 -14.21
N PHE A 315 21.35 2.98 -13.20
CA PHE A 315 20.68 3.32 -11.93
C PHE A 315 20.85 4.80 -11.64
N LEU A 316 19.87 5.37 -10.92
CA LEU A 316 19.90 6.78 -10.51
C LEU A 316 19.64 6.89 -9.02
N ILE A 317 20.44 7.70 -8.34
CA ILE A 317 20.22 8.13 -6.97
C ILE A 317 19.96 9.63 -6.97
N LEU A 318 18.85 10.07 -6.36
CA LEU A 318 18.56 11.49 -6.13
C LEU A 318 18.62 11.79 -4.63
N LEU A 319 19.36 12.83 -4.28
CA LEU A 319 19.49 13.34 -2.91
C LEU A 319 18.78 14.68 -2.81
N HIS A 320 17.98 14.85 -1.77
CA HIS A 320 17.25 16.09 -1.47
C HIS A 320 18.08 17.15 -0.72
N SER A 321 19.37 16.95 -0.58
CA SER A 321 20.30 17.91 0.02
C SER A 321 21.65 17.80 -0.66
N ALA A 322 22.21 18.92 -1.09
CA ALA A 322 23.49 18.98 -1.77
C ALA A 322 24.63 19.32 -0.82
N GLN A 323 24.65 18.76 0.39
CA GLN A 323 25.84 18.87 1.23
C GLN A 323 26.95 17.96 0.68
N PRO A 324 28.15 18.49 0.38
CA PRO A 324 29.25 17.72 -0.18
C PRO A 324 29.61 16.49 0.65
N GLU A 325 29.48 16.60 1.98
CA GLU A 325 29.75 15.52 2.94
C GLU A 325 28.79 14.34 2.75
N SER A 326 27.49 14.61 2.53
CA SER A 326 26.48 13.57 2.31
C SER A 326 26.73 12.81 1.00
N LEU A 327 27.16 13.52 -0.04
CA LEU A 327 27.51 12.91 -1.31
C LEU A 327 28.74 11.99 -1.19
N GLN A 328 29.79 12.45 -0.49
CA GLN A 328 30.98 11.63 -0.28
C GLN A 328 30.67 10.39 0.57
N GLN A 329 29.86 10.52 1.62
CA GLN A 329 29.43 9.40 2.44
C GLN A 329 28.69 8.33 1.61
N ILE A 330 27.82 8.74 0.69
CA ILE A 330 27.10 7.81 -0.20
C ILE A 330 28.07 7.10 -1.14
N LYS A 331 29.01 7.82 -1.77
CA LYS A 331 30.02 7.22 -2.62
C LYS A 331 30.86 6.18 -1.88
N ASP A 332 31.36 6.53 -0.72
CA ASP A 332 32.16 5.65 0.12
C ASP A 332 31.36 4.42 0.58
N SER A 333 30.07 4.61 0.83
CA SER A 333 29.15 3.54 1.20
C SER A 333 28.92 2.58 0.04
N ILE A 334 28.65 3.09 -1.16
CA ILE A 334 28.48 2.27 -2.37
C ILE A 334 29.76 1.47 -2.65
N GLN A 335 30.92 2.11 -2.54
CA GLN A 335 32.19 1.44 -2.78
C GLN A 335 32.47 0.33 -1.75
N ARG A 336 32.17 0.57 -0.47
CA ARG A 336 32.29 -0.46 0.59
C ARG A 336 31.36 -1.65 0.33
N GLU A 337 30.10 -1.39 -0.02
CA GLU A 337 29.13 -2.46 -0.32
C GLU A 337 29.53 -3.26 -1.57
N LEU A 338 30.03 -2.61 -2.61
CA LEU A 338 30.56 -3.27 -3.81
C LEU A 338 31.79 -4.15 -3.47
N GLN A 339 32.72 -3.65 -2.67
CA GLN A 339 33.86 -4.43 -2.23
C GLN A 339 33.46 -5.64 -1.39
N ALA A 340 32.54 -5.46 -0.45
CA ALA A 340 31.99 -6.53 0.38
C ALA A 340 31.29 -7.60 -0.48
N TYR A 341 30.48 -7.17 -1.46
CA TYR A 341 29.85 -8.07 -2.41
C TYR A 341 30.88 -8.85 -3.22
N ASN A 342 31.86 -8.19 -3.81
CA ASN A 342 32.91 -8.83 -4.64
C ASN A 342 33.76 -9.80 -3.81
N ALA A 343 34.05 -9.50 -2.55
CA ALA A 343 34.81 -10.38 -1.65
C ALA A 343 34.01 -11.64 -1.22
N SER A 344 32.68 -11.53 -1.12
CA SER A 344 31.83 -12.65 -0.68
C SER A 344 31.27 -13.49 -1.82
N ASN A 345 31.29 -12.98 -3.05
CA ASN A 345 30.68 -13.62 -4.20
C ASN A 345 31.73 -14.23 -5.14
N HIS A 346 31.71 -15.58 -5.21
CA HIS A 346 32.61 -16.35 -6.10
C HIS A 346 31.88 -16.95 -7.31
N THR A 347 30.57 -16.66 -7.48
CA THR A 347 29.74 -17.28 -8.53
C THR A 347 29.38 -16.35 -9.66
N LEU A 348 29.48 -15.04 -9.44
CA LEU A 348 29.26 -13.99 -10.42
C LEU A 348 30.55 -13.19 -10.63
N PRO A 349 30.73 -12.55 -11.79
CA PRO A 349 31.89 -11.68 -12.01
C PRO A 349 31.90 -10.50 -11.02
N PRO A 350 33.08 -9.96 -10.69
CA PRO A 350 33.18 -8.80 -9.83
C PRO A 350 32.44 -7.61 -10.43
N LEU A 351 31.61 -6.94 -9.60
CA LEU A 351 30.85 -5.76 -10.00
C LEU A 351 31.71 -4.51 -9.90
N SER A 352 31.67 -3.70 -10.93
CA SER A 352 32.20 -2.34 -10.96
C SER A 352 31.19 -1.40 -11.63
N ILE A 353 31.23 -0.13 -11.31
CA ILE A 353 30.31 0.88 -11.81
C ILE A 353 31.07 2.10 -12.31
N SER A 354 30.48 2.80 -13.26
CA SER A 354 30.85 4.16 -13.66
C SER A 354 29.76 5.13 -13.21
N ALA A 355 30.13 6.32 -12.70
CA ALA A 355 29.22 7.25 -12.08
C ALA A 355 29.35 8.67 -12.63
N GLY A 356 28.24 9.31 -12.97
CA GLY A 356 28.16 10.72 -13.31
C GLY A 356 27.35 11.49 -12.27
N ILE A 357 27.86 12.63 -11.82
CA ILE A 357 27.25 13.42 -10.76
C ILE A 357 26.99 14.83 -11.25
N ALA A 358 25.77 15.31 -11.03
CA ALA A 358 25.39 16.69 -11.25
C ALA A 358 24.51 17.20 -10.10
N THR A 359 24.40 18.51 -10.00
CA THR A 359 23.49 19.18 -9.04
C THR A 359 22.50 20.07 -9.79
N LEU A 360 21.22 19.84 -9.53
CA LEU A 360 20.16 20.68 -10.06
C LEU A 360 20.09 21.97 -9.25
N VAL A 361 20.59 23.06 -9.79
CA VAL A 361 20.61 24.39 -9.14
C VAL A 361 19.43 25.26 -9.64
N HIS A 362 18.95 24.98 -10.85
CA HIS A 362 17.80 25.65 -11.48
C HIS A 362 16.77 24.60 -11.92
N THR A 363 15.63 25.05 -12.47
CA THR A 363 14.56 24.13 -12.90
C THR A 363 14.84 23.37 -14.20
N ASP A 364 16.06 23.49 -14.77
CA ASP A 364 16.43 22.81 -16.01
C ASP A 364 16.85 21.35 -15.76
N VAL A 365 15.84 20.52 -15.71
CA VAL A 365 15.97 19.07 -15.54
C VAL A 365 16.74 18.43 -16.72
N PHE A 366 16.59 18.96 -17.92
CA PHE A 366 17.23 18.38 -19.10
C PHE A 366 18.76 18.51 -19.05
N SER A 367 19.26 19.70 -18.79
CA SER A 367 20.71 19.95 -18.64
C SER A 367 21.30 19.15 -17.46
N PHE A 368 20.53 18.97 -16.36
CA PHE A 368 20.94 18.17 -15.23
C PHE A 368 21.19 16.69 -15.60
N PHE A 369 20.29 16.08 -16.38
CA PHE A 369 20.48 14.71 -16.85
C PHE A 369 21.63 14.62 -17.87
N GLN A 370 21.76 15.57 -18.78
CA GLN A 370 22.86 15.61 -19.76
C GLN A 370 24.24 15.70 -19.06
N GLU A 371 24.35 16.50 -18.01
CA GLU A 371 25.59 16.64 -17.26
C GLU A 371 25.97 15.33 -16.55
N MET A 372 25.00 14.64 -15.92
CA MET A 372 25.25 13.34 -15.31
C MET A 372 25.70 12.32 -16.34
N ASP A 373 25.01 12.23 -17.47
CA ASP A 373 25.32 11.28 -18.55
C ASP A 373 26.73 11.51 -19.13
N ALA A 374 27.06 12.77 -19.44
CA ALA A 374 28.39 13.12 -19.95
C ALA A 374 29.51 12.73 -18.98
N LYS A 375 29.34 12.95 -17.67
CA LYS A 375 30.33 12.59 -16.64
C LYS A 375 30.45 11.06 -16.46
N MET A 376 29.31 10.36 -16.43
CA MET A 376 29.26 8.90 -16.35
C MET A 376 29.96 8.27 -17.55
N TYR A 377 29.69 8.76 -18.76
CA TYR A 377 30.35 8.27 -19.97
C TYR A 377 31.86 8.53 -19.98
N ALA A 378 32.33 9.68 -19.49
CA ALA A 378 33.71 9.99 -19.33
C ALA A 378 34.44 9.01 -18.37
N GLU A 379 33.81 8.69 -17.25
CA GLU A 379 34.32 7.69 -16.29
C GLU A 379 34.35 6.28 -16.89
N LYS A 380 33.27 5.90 -17.60
CA LYS A 380 33.16 4.62 -18.30
C LYS A 380 34.29 4.48 -19.36
N LYS A 381 34.55 5.54 -20.13
CA LYS A 381 35.67 5.57 -21.09
C LYS A 381 37.03 5.42 -20.41
N ALA A 382 37.22 6.10 -19.27
CA ALA A 382 38.45 5.98 -18.49
C ALA A 382 38.65 4.58 -17.91
N PHE A 383 37.58 3.90 -17.50
CA PHE A 383 37.62 2.50 -17.07
C PHE A 383 38.14 1.57 -18.17
N TYR A 384 37.58 1.67 -19.37
CA TYR A 384 38.05 0.86 -20.51
C TYR A 384 39.51 1.17 -20.94
N LEU A 385 39.94 2.43 -20.86
CA LEU A 385 41.31 2.82 -21.21
C LEU A 385 42.37 2.32 -20.19
N ARG A 386 41.98 2.11 -18.92
CA ARG A 386 42.87 1.56 -17.89
C ARG A 386 43.11 0.07 -18.02
N GLY A 387 42.45 -0.61 -18.95
CA GLY A 387 42.57 -2.07 -19.14
C GLY A 387 41.92 -2.87 -18.00
N GLU A 388 41.07 -2.22 -17.18
CA GLU A 388 40.30 -2.89 -16.12
C GLU A 388 39.12 -3.68 -16.71
N ALA A 389 38.87 -3.57 -18.01
CA ALA A 389 38.04 -4.49 -18.76
C ALA A 389 38.95 -5.69 -19.11
N GLU A 390 38.81 -6.82 -18.43
CA GLU A 390 39.30 -8.07 -18.97
C GLU A 390 38.67 -8.27 -20.36
N GLU A 391 39.49 -8.18 -21.42
CA GLU A 391 39.09 -8.71 -22.71
C GLU A 391 38.78 -10.21 -22.49
N PRO A 392 37.61 -10.69 -22.82
CA PRO A 392 37.31 -12.10 -22.62
C PRO A 392 38.26 -12.93 -23.44
N ALA A 393 39.00 -13.80 -22.79
CA ALA A 393 39.58 -14.94 -23.47
C ALA A 393 38.40 -15.68 -24.14
N VAL A 394 38.35 -15.59 -25.47
CA VAL A 394 37.36 -16.31 -26.28
C VAL A 394 37.54 -17.80 -25.96
N PRO A 395 36.55 -18.51 -25.36
CA PRO A 395 36.70 -19.95 -25.22
C PRO A 395 36.78 -20.53 -26.62
N SER A 396 37.93 -21.13 -26.95
CA SER A 396 38.09 -21.95 -28.13
C SER A 396 36.99 -23.00 -28.13
N LYS A 397 36.11 -22.94 -29.13
CA LYS A 397 35.14 -24.01 -29.39
C LYS A 397 35.96 -25.30 -29.66
N GLU A 398 35.92 -26.23 -28.73
CA GLU A 398 36.08 -27.65 -29.01
C GLU A 398 34.66 -28.29 -29.11
#